data_8ff717351c3e1f54901945fcf45c3dfa
#
_entry.id   8ff717351c3e1f54901945fcf45c3dfa
#
_cell.length_a   1.000
_cell.length_b   1.000
_cell.length_c   1.000
_cell.angle_alpha   90.00
_cell.angle_beta   90.00
_cell.angle_gamma   90.00
#
_symmetry.space_group_name_H-M   'P 1'
#
loop_
_entity.id
_entity.type
_entity.pdbx_description
1 polymer ?
#
loop_
_entity_poly.entity_id
_entity_poly.type
_entity_poly.pdbx_seq_one_letter_code
_entity_poly.pdbx_strand_id
1 'polypeptide(L)'
;MTLKRIVFAALLVATLALFAWTLRRFVRLLRAGRPEGRLDRSGERVLSVLAYFFGQKKVVEKTVLPAQRWPRLVSAIGSKYHFVIFWGFIIITVGSGETLVQGLFPSFSLVGLLGERVGEALYTAMDVCSLLVLAVIGFAFFRRLVLRPRLIPMSRDAAAILSAIALLMIGRMMSDPR
;
A
#
# COMPACT_ATOMS: atom_id res chain seq x y z
N MET A 1 5.88 -19.63 -26.35
CA MET A 1 5.20 -18.65 -25.48
C MET A 1 3.79 -18.43 -26.00
N THR A 2 2.77 -18.42 -25.16
CA THR A 2 1.39 -18.11 -25.58
C THR A 2 1.25 -16.62 -25.86
N LEU A 3 0.35 -16.23 -26.77
CA LEU A 3 0.07 -14.83 -27.10
C LEU A 3 -0.19 -13.99 -25.82
N LYS A 4 -0.94 -14.55 -24.86
CA LYS A 4 -1.21 -13.90 -23.57
C LYS A 4 0.06 -13.50 -22.80
N ARG A 5 1.08 -14.37 -22.78
CA ARG A 5 2.37 -14.07 -22.10
C ARG A 5 3.16 -12.99 -22.82
N ILE A 6 3.14 -12.98 -24.16
CA ILE A 6 3.84 -11.96 -24.95
C ILE A 6 3.21 -10.59 -24.66
N VAL A 7 1.87 -10.51 -24.71
CA VAL A 7 1.15 -9.26 -24.40
C VAL A 7 1.43 -8.81 -22.96
N PHE A 8 1.37 -9.72 -22.00
CA PHE A 8 1.67 -9.41 -20.60
C PHE A 8 3.11 -8.89 -20.43
N ALA A 9 4.10 -9.58 -21.01
CA ALA A 9 5.50 -9.16 -20.94
C ALA A 9 5.72 -7.78 -21.59
N ALA A 10 5.09 -7.51 -22.74
CA ALA A 10 5.17 -6.22 -23.41
C ALA A 10 4.57 -5.09 -22.54
N LEU A 11 3.40 -5.31 -21.92
CA LEU A 11 2.77 -4.36 -21.02
C LEU A 11 3.63 -4.12 -19.76
N LEU A 12 4.19 -5.17 -19.19
CA LEU A 12 5.07 -5.08 -18.03
C LEU A 12 6.32 -4.25 -18.34
N VAL A 13 6.98 -4.54 -19.45
CA VAL A 13 8.17 -3.80 -19.92
C VAL A 13 7.82 -2.33 -20.18
N ALA A 14 6.70 -2.05 -20.85
CA ALA A 14 6.26 -0.69 -21.12
C ALA A 14 6.00 0.08 -19.81
N THR A 15 5.33 -0.56 -18.85
CA THR A 15 5.05 0.03 -17.52
C THR A 15 6.34 0.33 -16.74
N LEU A 16 7.27 -0.63 -16.73
CA LEU A 16 8.57 -0.46 -16.05
C LEU A 16 9.42 0.62 -16.74
N ALA A 17 9.39 0.69 -18.07
CA ALA A 17 10.07 1.74 -18.81
C ALA A 17 9.52 3.13 -18.50
N LEU A 18 8.19 3.28 -18.46
CA LEU A 18 7.52 4.52 -18.08
C LEU A 18 7.86 4.92 -16.63
N PHE A 19 7.85 3.96 -15.72
CA PHE A 19 8.26 4.16 -14.33
C PHE A 19 9.71 4.63 -14.24
N ALA A 20 10.63 3.94 -14.91
CA ALA A 20 12.05 4.30 -14.94
C ALA A 20 12.28 5.69 -15.56
N TRP A 21 11.53 6.05 -16.60
CA TRP A 21 11.59 7.39 -17.20
C TRP A 21 11.13 8.47 -16.23
N THR A 22 10.03 8.23 -15.51
CA THR A 22 9.54 9.14 -14.46
C THR A 22 10.55 9.26 -13.31
N LEU A 23 11.10 8.14 -12.86
CA LEU A 23 12.10 8.10 -11.79
C LEU A 23 13.38 8.88 -12.16
N ARG A 24 13.84 8.75 -13.42
CA ARG A 24 14.99 9.54 -13.93
C ARG A 24 14.74 11.05 -13.83
N ARG A 25 13.52 11.50 -14.01
CA ARG A 25 13.15 12.91 -13.85
C ARG A 25 13.35 13.36 -12.40
N PHE A 26 12.86 12.57 -11.43
CA PHE A 26 13.07 12.85 -10.01
C PHE A 26 14.55 12.85 -9.62
N VAL A 27 15.32 11.87 -10.08
CA VAL A 27 16.76 11.78 -9.80
C VAL A 27 17.49 13.00 -10.39
N ARG A 28 17.11 13.46 -11.58
CA ARG A 28 17.71 14.69 -12.18
C ARG A 28 17.40 15.92 -11.33
N LEU A 29 16.18 16.07 -10.83
CA LEU A 29 15.82 17.18 -9.96
C LEU A 29 16.58 17.14 -8.64
N LEU A 30 16.74 15.96 -8.03
CA LEU A 30 17.54 15.79 -6.80
C LEU A 30 19.02 16.13 -7.02
N ARG A 31 19.58 15.77 -8.19
CA ARG A 31 20.98 16.07 -8.53
C ARG A 31 21.23 17.53 -8.91
N ALA A 32 20.19 18.27 -9.29
CA ALA A 32 20.29 19.70 -9.57
C ALA A 32 20.38 20.56 -8.29
N GLY A 33 20.11 19.97 -7.12
CA GLY A 33 20.28 20.63 -5.82
C GLY A 33 21.75 20.79 -5.43
N ARG A 34 22.02 21.62 -4.42
CA ARG A 34 23.38 21.75 -3.86
C ARG A 34 23.83 20.40 -3.30
N PRO A 35 25.07 19.96 -3.57
CA PRO A 35 25.58 18.72 -3.01
C PRO A 35 25.69 18.86 -1.49
N GLU A 36 24.90 18.12 -0.75
CA GLU A 36 24.98 17.99 0.69
C GLU A 36 25.51 16.61 1.04
N GLY A 37 26.55 16.53 1.88
CA GLY A 37 27.10 15.29 2.41
C GLY A 37 26.14 14.67 3.43
N ARG A 38 25.05 14.03 2.95
CA ARG A 38 24.04 13.41 3.80
C ARG A 38 24.26 11.93 4.07
N LEU A 39 25.47 11.43 3.84
CA LEU A 39 25.85 10.05 4.15
C LEU A 39 26.47 9.91 5.56
N ASP A 40 26.61 11.03 6.27
CA ASP A 40 26.97 11.07 7.68
C ASP A 40 25.86 10.40 8.52
N ARG A 41 26.22 9.75 9.61
CA ARG A 41 25.29 9.11 10.55
C ARG A 41 24.28 8.15 9.89
N SER A 42 24.73 7.35 8.94
CA SER A 42 23.87 6.43 8.17
C SER A 42 23.07 5.47 9.06
N GLY A 43 23.62 5.00 10.18
CA GLY A 43 22.90 4.15 11.16
C GLY A 43 21.70 4.84 11.80
N GLU A 44 21.84 6.10 12.25
CA GLU A 44 20.74 6.87 12.82
C GLU A 44 19.64 7.14 11.78
N ARG A 45 20.04 7.37 10.52
CA ARG A 45 19.09 7.60 9.41
C ARG A 45 18.29 6.34 9.10
N VAL A 46 18.94 5.17 9.07
CA VAL A 46 18.27 3.89 8.89
C VAL A 46 17.29 3.63 10.04
N LEU A 47 17.70 3.83 11.28
CA LEU A 47 16.82 3.71 12.44
C LEU A 47 15.63 4.68 12.36
N SER A 48 15.86 5.91 11.89
CA SER A 48 14.79 6.88 11.67
C SER A 48 13.82 6.41 10.59
N VAL A 49 14.29 5.84 9.48
CA VAL A 49 13.42 5.25 8.44
C VAL A 49 12.62 4.10 9.03
N LEU A 50 13.23 3.19 9.77
CA LEU A 50 12.53 2.08 10.40
C LEU A 50 11.46 2.58 11.39
N ALA A 51 11.76 3.57 12.21
CA ALA A 51 10.82 4.10 13.20
C ALA A 51 9.69 4.94 12.57
N TYR A 52 10.02 5.82 11.63
CA TYR A 52 9.06 6.77 11.07
C TYR A 52 8.30 6.24 9.86
N PHE A 53 8.93 5.46 9.01
CA PHE A 53 8.29 4.89 7.83
C PHE A 53 7.60 3.57 8.17
N PHE A 54 8.33 2.55 8.62
CA PHE A 54 7.73 1.26 8.95
C PHE A 54 6.98 1.27 10.29
N GLY A 55 7.52 1.87 11.34
CA GLY A 55 6.85 2.03 12.63
C GLY A 55 5.69 3.03 12.61
N GLN A 56 5.54 3.82 11.52
CA GLN A 56 4.48 4.82 11.38
C GLN A 56 4.36 5.74 12.61
N LYS A 57 5.49 6.04 13.27
CA LYS A 57 5.54 6.72 14.58
C LYS A 57 4.70 7.99 14.61
N LYS A 58 4.80 8.86 13.58
CA LYS A 58 4.01 10.10 13.51
C LYS A 58 2.51 9.86 13.35
N VAL A 59 2.11 8.76 12.73
CA VAL A 59 0.70 8.41 12.52
C VAL A 59 0.09 7.86 13.81
N VAL A 60 0.88 7.11 14.58
CA VAL A 60 0.43 6.48 15.83
C VAL A 60 0.43 7.46 17.01
N GLU A 61 1.44 8.35 17.10
CA GLU A 61 1.63 9.24 18.26
C GLU A 61 0.71 10.46 18.29
N LYS A 62 0.33 11.02 17.16
CA LYS A 62 -0.41 12.29 17.14
C LYS A 62 -1.45 12.36 16.03
N THR A 63 -2.67 12.03 16.38
CA THR A 63 -3.78 12.69 15.73
C THR A 63 -4.69 13.24 16.82
N VAL A 64 -4.27 14.37 17.36
CA VAL A 64 -5.17 15.23 18.14
C VAL A 64 -6.12 15.86 17.15
N LEU A 65 -7.18 15.14 16.79
CA LEU A 65 -8.36 15.78 16.22
C LEU A 65 -9.01 16.59 17.34
N PRO A 66 -9.40 17.86 17.07
CA PRO A 66 -10.10 18.66 18.06
C PRO A 66 -11.31 17.86 18.56
N ALA A 67 -11.32 17.57 19.85
CA ALA A 67 -12.28 16.69 20.53
C ALA A 67 -13.73 17.21 20.56
N GLN A 68 -14.05 18.25 19.78
CA GLN A 68 -15.24 19.07 20.01
C GLN A 68 -16.58 18.51 19.52
N ARG A 69 -16.64 17.41 18.78
CA ARG A 69 -17.94 16.91 18.28
C ARG A 69 -18.13 15.39 18.18
N TRP A 70 -17.11 14.58 18.43
CA TRP A 70 -17.21 13.15 18.16
C TRP A 70 -16.77 12.30 19.36
N PRO A 71 -17.36 11.13 19.56
CA PRO A 71 -16.91 10.21 20.59
C PRO A 71 -15.41 9.95 20.49
N ARG A 72 -14.71 9.96 21.61
CA ARG A 72 -13.25 9.72 21.70
C ARG A 72 -12.80 8.47 20.93
N LEU A 73 -13.65 7.47 20.84
CA LEU A 73 -13.41 6.23 20.10
C LEU A 73 -13.25 6.47 18.60
N VAL A 74 -14.15 7.27 17.98
CA VAL A 74 -14.10 7.57 16.53
C VAL A 74 -12.86 8.40 16.19
N SER A 75 -12.44 9.28 17.09
CA SER A 75 -11.21 10.05 16.95
C SER A 75 -9.98 9.15 17.05
N ALA A 76 -9.95 8.21 17.98
CA ALA A 76 -8.84 7.29 18.19
C ALA A 76 -8.69 6.30 17.02
N ILE A 77 -9.78 5.76 16.49
CA ILE A 77 -9.79 4.90 15.30
C ILE A 77 -9.37 5.71 14.07
N GLY A 78 -9.88 6.93 13.95
CA GLY A 78 -9.61 7.81 12.81
C GLY A 78 -8.15 8.21 12.64
N SER A 79 -7.31 8.04 13.65
CA SER A 79 -5.87 8.30 13.56
C SER A 79 -5.06 7.07 13.14
N LYS A 80 -5.56 5.88 13.46
CA LYS A 80 -4.80 4.63 13.29
C LYS A 80 -5.16 3.84 12.02
N TYR A 81 -6.23 4.21 11.30
CA TYR A 81 -6.64 3.47 10.11
C TYR A 81 -5.57 3.48 9.00
N HIS A 82 -4.78 4.55 8.92
CA HIS A 82 -3.68 4.63 7.93
C HIS A 82 -2.60 3.58 8.20
N PHE A 83 -2.34 3.26 9.45
CA PHE A 83 -1.43 2.18 9.84
C PHE A 83 -1.90 0.83 9.26
N VAL A 84 -3.20 0.54 9.38
CA VAL A 84 -3.78 -0.70 8.85
C VAL A 84 -3.68 -0.74 7.32
N ILE A 85 -3.99 0.36 6.63
CA ILE A 85 -3.87 0.45 5.17
C ILE A 85 -2.42 0.24 4.75
N PHE A 86 -1.47 0.89 5.41
CA PHE A 86 -0.05 0.81 5.08
C PHE A 86 0.48 -0.63 5.20
N TRP A 87 0.28 -1.26 6.35
CA TRP A 87 0.76 -2.63 6.56
C TRP A 87 0.00 -3.65 5.74
N GLY A 88 -1.31 -3.48 5.58
CA GLY A 88 -2.11 -4.28 4.67
C GLY A 88 -1.58 -4.20 3.24
N PHE A 89 -1.27 -2.99 2.76
CA PHE A 89 -0.67 -2.80 1.44
C PHE A 89 0.68 -3.52 1.29
N ILE A 90 1.57 -3.41 2.27
CA ILE A 90 2.87 -4.10 2.25
C ILE A 90 2.69 -5.62 2.13
N ILE A 91 1.82 -6.21 2.95
CA ILE A 91 1.56 -7.66 2.95
C ILE A 91 0.93 -8.09 1.60
N ILE A 92 -0.07 -7.37 1.12
CA ILE A 92 -0.76 -7.67 -0.15
C ILE A 92 0.16 -7.50 -1.36
N THR A 93 1.13 -6.58 -1.29
CA THR A 93 2.12 -6.36 -2.37
C THR A 93 2.95 -7.62 -2.64
N VAL A 94 3.20 -8.45 -1.63
CA VAL A 94 3.90 -9.74 -1.82
C VAL A 94 3.11 -10.65 -2.75
N GLY A 95 1.79 -10.80 -2.54
CA GLY A 95 0.91 -11.58 -3.44
C GLY A 95 0.79 -10.97 -4.82
N SER A 96 0.73 -9.63 -4.91
CA SER A 96 0.75 -8.94 -6.21
C SER A 96 2.06 -9.23 -6.96
N GLY A 97 3.19 -9.30 -6.25
CA GLY A 97 4.47 -9.70 -6.81
C GLY A 97 4.44 -11.13 -7.38
N GLU A 98 3.84 -12.07 -6.64
CA GLU A 98 3.62 -13.44 -7.13
C GLU A 98 2.83 -13.45 -8.45
N THR A 99 1.71 -12.73 -8.51
CA THR A 99 0.88 -12.64 -9.72
C THR A 99 1.67 -12.08 -10.93
N LEU A 100 2.53 -11.08 -10.69
CA LEU A 100 3.41 -10.54 -11.73
C LEU A 100 4.42 -11.58 -12.22
N VAL A 101 5.02 -12.35 -11.31
CA VAL A 101 5.96 -13.42 -11.66
C VAL A 101 5.24 -14.55 -12.40
N GLN A 102 4.05 -14.95 -11.95
CA GLN A 102 3.23 -15.99 -12.63
C GLN A 102 2.82 -15.59 -14.04
N GLY A 103 2.64 -14.31 -14.32
CA GLY A 103 2.38 -13.80 -15.67
C GLY A 103 3.50 -14.17 -16.67
N LEU A 104 4.75 -14.30 -16.20
CA LEU A 104 5.91 -14.73 -16.98
C LEU A 104 6.21 -16.24 -16.79
N PHE A 105 6.14 -16.70 -15.56
CA PHE A 105 6.48 -18.05 -15.08
C PHE A 105 5.29 -18.69 -14.36
N PRO A 106 4.33 -19.31 -15.07
CA PRO A 106 3.09 -19.81 -14.46
C PRO A 106 3.26 -20.89 -13.39
N SER A 107 4.40 -21.56 -13.37
CA SER A 107 4.72 -22.56 -12.35
C SER A 107 5.25 -21.94 -11.04
N PHE A 108 5.46 -20.63 -10.99
CA PHE A 108 5.92 -19.97 -9.78
C PHE A 108 4.80 -19.91 -8.74
N SER A 109 5.13 -20.24 -7.50
CA SER A 109 4.20 -20.17 -6.37
C SER A 109 4.98 -19.82 -5.10
N LEU A 110 4.43 -18.92 -4.29
CA LEU A 110 4.99 -18.62 -2.97
C LEU A 110 4.94 -19.83 -2.05
N VAL A 111 3.92 -20.67 -2.17
CA VAL A 111 3.85 -21.95 -1.44
C VAL A 111 5.01 -22.85 -1.83
N GLY A 112 5.30 -22.97 -3.13
CA GLY A 112 6.43 -23.75 -3.62
C GLY A 112 7.79 -23.21 -3.17
N LEU A 113 7.92 -21.90 -2.97
CA LEU A 113 9.15 -21.25 -2.53
C LEU A 113 9.35 -21.32 -1.00
N LEU A 114 8.29 -21.08 -0.23
CA LEU A 114 8.33 -20.91 1.23
C LEU A 114 7.96 -22.19 2.00
N GLY A 115 7.43 -23.21 1.29
CA GLY A 115 6.82 -24.39 1.85
C GLY A 115 5.35 -24.18 2.23
N GLU A 116 4.60 -25.26 2.29
CA GLU A 116 3.15 -25.29 2.42
C GLU A 116 2.64 -24.47 3.62
N ARG A 117 3.16 -24.75 4.82
CA ARG A 117 2.71 -24.07 6.06
C ARG A 117 2.90 -22.56 6.02
N VAL A 118 4.07 -22.10 5.57
CA VAL A 118 4.40 -20.66 5.55
C VAL A 118 3.64 -19.98 4.43
N GLY A 119 3.51 -20.61 3.25
CA GLY A 119 2.78 -20.10 2.13
C GLY A 119 1.29 -19.92 2.44
N GLU A 120 0.64 -20.93 3.02
CA GLU A 120 -0.77 -20.84 3.42
C GLU A 120 -1.01 -19.81 4.52
N ALA A 121 -0.13 -19.71 5.51
CA ALA A 121 -0.20 -18.68 6.53
C ALA A 121 -0.08 -17.28 5.92
N LEU A 122 0.78 -17.11 4.93
CA LEU A 122 0.93 -15.84 4.21
C LEU A 122 -0.32 -15.47 3.42
N TYR A 123 -0.94 -16.42 2.68
CA TYR A 123 -2.19 -16.15 1.96
C TYR A 123 -3.33 -15.83 2.93
N THR A 124 -3.44 -16.55 4.03
CA THR A 124 -4.43 -16.25 5.07
C THR A 124 -4.23 -14.83 5.64
N ALA A 125 -2.97 -14.44 5.88
CA ALA A 125 -2.64 -13.08 6.31
C ALA A 125 -3.05 -12.03 5.27
N MET A 126 -2.83 -12.30 3.98
CA MET A 126 -3.25 -11.41 2.89
C MET A 126 -4.76 -11.25 2.82
N ASP A 127 -5.54 -12.32 3.04
CA ASP A 127 -7.00 -12.26 3.03
C ASP A 127 -7.54 -11.46 4.21
N VAL A 128 -7.01 -11.72 5.42
CA VAL A 128 -7.34 -10.93 6.61
C VAL A 128 -6.99 -9.46 6.41
N CYS A 129 -5.81 -9.16 5.86
CA CYS A 129 -5.43 -7.79 5.54
C CYS A 129 -6.36 -7.14 4.50
N SER A 130 -6.79 -7.89 3.47
CA SER A 130 -7.72 -7.38 2.46
C SER A 130 -9.07 -7.01 3.06
N LEU A 131 -9.61 -7.85 3.95
CA LEU A 131 -10.83 -7.56 4.70
C LEU A 131 -10.68 -6.34 5.62
N LEU A 132 -9.57 -6.25 6.34
CA LEU A 132 -9.29 -5.10 7.21
C LEU A 132 -9.17 -3.80 6.40
N VAL A 133 -8.47 -3.83 5.26
CA VAL A 133 -8.35 -2.67 4.37
C VAL A 133 -9.72 -2.27 3.83
N LEU A 134 -10.57 -3.21 3.40
CA LEU A 134 -11.93 -2.91 2.96
C LEU A 134 -12.77 -2.27 4.07
N ALA A 135 -12.72 -2.81 5.30
CA ALA A 135 -13.42 -2.24 6.44
C ALA A 135 -12.94 -0.79 6.73
N VAL A 136 -11.63 -0.55 6.66
CA VAL A 136 -11.04 0.77 6.86
C VAL A 136 -11.43 1.73 5.74
N ILE A 137 -11.49 1.29 4.49
CA ILE A 137 -11.95 2.11 3.36
C ILE A 137 -13.43 2.48 3.55
N GLY A 138 -14.27 1.53 3.94
CA GLY A 138 -15.67 1.78 4.30
C GLY A 138 -15.79 2.85 5.39
N PHE A 139 -14.98 2.75 6.44
CA PHE A 139 -14.89 3.75 7.49
C PHE A 139 -14.39 5.11 6.95
N ALA A 140 -13.41 5.13 6.05
CA ALA A 140 -12.90 6.36 5.46
C ALA A 140 -13.96 7.07 4.61
N PHE A 141 -14.78 6.34 3.85
CA PHE A 141 -15.94 6.88 3.14
C PHE A 141 -16.99 7.40 4.12
N PHE A 142 -17.39 6.60 5.10
CA PHE A 142 -18.33 7.02 6.14
C PHE A 142 -17.87 8.33 6.80
N ARG A 143 -16.62 8.39 7.23
CA ARG A 143 -16.03 9.57 7.87
C ARG A 143 -16.14 10.80 6.97
N ARG A 144 -15.84 10.68 5.67
CA ARG A 144 -15.82 11.82 4.75
C ARG A 144 -17.20 12.25 4.29
N LEU A 145 -18.13 11.31 4.10
CA LEU A 145 -19.49 11.59 3.60
C LEU A 145 -20.43 12.02 4.73
N VAL A 146 -20.37 11.32 5.87
CA VAL A 146 -21.30 11.51 6.99
C VAL A 146 -20.74 12.51 8.01
N LEU A 147 -19.50 12.27 8.47
CA LEU A 147 -18.90 13.08 9.52
C LEU A 147 -18.34 14.42 9.02
N ARG A 148 -17.99 14.49 7.74
CA ARG A 148 -17.55 15.70 7.02
C ARG A 148 -16.56 16.58 7.81
N PRO A 149 -15.41 16.01 8.26
CA PRO A 149 -14.44 16.79 9.01
C PRO A 149 -13.87 17.92 8.15
N ARG A 150 -13.78 19.13 8.68
CA ARG A 150 -13.32 20.33 7.94
C ARG A 150 -11.90 20.17 7.35
N LEU A 151 -11.03 19.42 8.06
CA LEU A 151 -9.62 19.24 7.67
C LEU A 151 -9.40 18.14 6.60
N ILE A 152 -10.38 17.27 6.35
CA ILE A 152 -10.24 16.14 5.43
C ILE A 152 -11.52 16.05 4.58
N PRO A 153 -11.74 17.01 3.67
CA PRO A 153 -12.92 17.00 2.82
C PRO A 153 -12.87 15.84 1.82
N MET A 154 -14.02 15.45 1.30
CA MET A 154 -14.10 14.52 0.18
C MET A 154 -13.68 15.26 -1.11
N SER A 155 -12.50 14.91 -1.64
CA SER A 155 -12.08 15.34 -2.97
C SER A 155 -12.36 14.24 -4.01
N ARG A 156 -12.41 14.59 -5.29
CA ARG A 156 -12.55 13.62 -6.40
C ARG A 156 -11.40 12.63 -6.40
N ASP A 157 -10.17 13.10 -6.17
CA ASP A 157 -8.98 12.26 -6.10
C ASP A 157 -9.06 11.26 -4.93
N ALA A 158 -9.51 11.73 -3.77
CA ALA A 158 -9.68 10.87 -2.61
C ALA A 158 -10.74 9.79 -2.86
N ALA A 159 -11.86 10.13 -3.51
CA ALA A 159 -12.88 9.16 -3.89
C ALA A 159 -12.33 8.14 -4.89
N ALA A 160 -11.64 8.60 -5.93
CA ALA A 160 -11.04 7.74 -6.95
C ALA A 160 -10.02 6.76 -6.34
N ILE A 161 -9.11 7.25 -5.49
CA ILE A 161 -8.09 6.42 -4.84
C ILE A 161 -8.74 5.37 -3.93
N LEU A 162 -9.67 5.77 -3.06
CA LEU A 162 -10.35 4.83 -2.15
C LEU A 162 -11.14 3.78 -2.92
N SER A 163 -11.85 4.19 -3.99
CA SER A 163 -12.59 3.26 -4.84
C SER A 163 -11.68 2.30 -5.58
N ALA A 164 -10.55 2.78 -6.12
CA ALA A 164 -9.58 1.94 -6.79
C ALA A 164 -8.99 0.89 -5.85
N ILE A 165 -8.63 1.27 -4.61
CA ILE A 165 -8.12 0.32 -3.62
C ILE A 165 -9.21 -0.70 -3.24
N ALA A 166 -10.47 -0.26 -3.05
CA ALA A 166 -11.57 -1.17 -2.76
C ALA A 166 -11.77 -2.21 -3.88
N LEU A 167 -11.78 -1.75 -5.15
CA LEU A 167 -11.90 -2.64 -6.31
C LEU A 167 -10.74 -3.64 -6.40
N LEU A 168 -9.51 -3.21 -6.12
CA LEU A 168 -8.35 -4.10 -6.09
C LEU A 168 -8.50 -5.19 -5.02
N MET A 169 -8.96 -4.83 -3.82
CA MET A 169 -9.15 -5.79 -2.73
C MET A 169 -10.27 -6.78 -3.05
N ILE A 170 -11.39 -6.32 -3.59
CA ILE A 170 -12.51 -7.17 -4.02
C ILE A 170 -12.04 -8.10 -5.15
N GLY A 171 -11.40 -7.55 -6.18
CA GLY A 171 -10.89 -8.31 -7.30
C GLY A 171 -9.91 -9.41 -6.87
N ARG A 172 -9.01 -9.10 -5.93
CA ARG A 172 -8.12 -10.10 -5.35
C ARG A 172 -8.89 -11.24 -4.67
N MET A 173 -9.86 -10.90 -3.80
CA MET A 173 -10.66 -11.91 -3.08
C MET A 173 -11.50 -12.78 -4.01
N MET A 174 -11.96 -12.22 -5.14
CA MET A 174 -12.71 -12.98 -6.15
C MET A 174 -11.80 -13.83 -7.06
N SER A 175 -10.52 -13.50 -7.16
CA SER A 175 -9.58 -14.21 -8.04
C SER A 175 -8.83 -15.34 -7.35
N ASP A 176 -8.99 -15.50 -6.03
CA ASP A 176 -8.34 -16.56 -5.27
C ASP A 176 -9.12 -17.88 -5.46
N PRO A 177 -8.54 -18.89 -6.11
CA PRO A 177 -9.23 -20.15 -6.43
C PRO A 177 -9.30 -21.16 -5.26
N ARG A 178 -9.09 -20.74 -4.02
CA ARG A 178 -9.17 -21.61 -2.83
C ARG A 178 -10.57 -21.92 -2.44
#